data_315b687f2d07d36306405d4400e8c1eb
#
_entry.id   315b687f2d07d36306405d4400e8c1eb
#
_cell.length_a   1.000
_cell.length_b   1.000
_cell.length_c   1.000
_cell.angle_alpha   90.00
_cell.angle_beta   90.00
_cell.angle_gamma   90.00
#
_symmetry.space_group_name_H-M   'P 1'
#
loop_
_entity.id
_entity.type
_entity.pdbx_description
1 polymer ?
#
loop_
_entity_poly.entity_id
_entity_poly.type
_entity_poly.pdbx_seq_one_letter_code
_entity_poly.pdbx_strand_id
1 'polypeptide(L)'
;MEFGKFLGILVFGVVILIGLLIIGSFLALVYFTIKALIKYIKSSEVRKEKTIIRKSLGEVLKSHREKNHMTQEFVSEAIGVSRQAVSKWENGVSDPSTSNLIALAKLFNMSPEELLQEVE
;
A
#
# COMPACT_ATOMS: atom_id res chain seq x y z
N MET A 1 -36.44 -41.02 41.70
CA MET A 1 -36.97 -39.64 41.41
C MET A 1 -35.90 -38.56 41.56
N GLU A 2 -34.99 -38.61 42.55
CA GLU A 2 -33.89 -37.68 42.71
C GLU A 2 -32.80 -37.80 41.63
N PHE A 3 -32.46 -39.04 41.20
CA PHE A 3 -31.48 -39.29 40.14
C PHE A 3 -31.88 -38.67 38.80
N GLY A 4 -33.18 -38.74 38.43
CA GLY A 4 -33.68 -38.12 37.19
C GLY A 4 -33.60 -36.60 37.19
N LYS A 5 -33.83 -35.96 38.34
CA LYS A 5 -33.67 -34.49 38.50
C LYS A 5 -32.21 -34.07 38.39
N PHE A 6 -31.31 -34.83 39.01
CA PHE A 6 -29.86 -34.59 38.95
C PHE A 6 -29.35 -34.72 37.51
N LEU A 7 -29.77 -35.76 36.80
CA LEU A 7 -29.39 -35.95 35.40
C LEU A 7 -29.93 -34.83 34.51
N GLY A 8 -31.16 -34.37 34.74
CA GLY A 8 -31.75 -33.25 34.00
C GLY A 8 -30.98 -31.94 34.19
N ILE A 9 -30.54 -31.62 35.41
CA ILE A 9 -29.77 -30.44 35.72
C ILE A 9 -28.39 -30.53 35.05
N LEU A 10 -27.76 -31.69 35.05
CA LEU A 10 -26.44 -31.90 34.42
C LEU A 10 -26.51 -31.73 32.91
N VAL A 11 -27.54 -32.34 32.25
CA VAL A 11 -27.77 -32.18 30.80
C VAL A 11 -28.03 -30.72 30.45
N PHE A 12 -28.85 -30.02 31.23
CA PHE A 12 -29.15 -28.62 31.02
C PHE A 12 -27.88 -27.75 31.14
N GLY A 13 -27.00 -27.99 32.13
CA GLY A 13 -25.74 -27.32 32.30
C GLY A 13 -24.78 -27.53 31.09
N VAL A 14 -24.72 -28.77 30.60
CA VAL A 14 -23.91 -29.10 29.40
C VAL A 14 -24.44 -28.37 28.17
N VAL A 15 -25.75 -28.32 27.97
CA VAL A 15 -26.34 -27.60 26.83
C VAL A 15 -26.03 -26.11 26.87
N ILE A 16 -26.13 -25.50 28.04
CA ILE A 16 -25.74 -24.08 28.21
C ILE A 16 -24.25 -23.87 27.90
N LEU A 17 -23.38 -24.72 28.40
CA LEU A 17 -21.93 -24.63 28.17
C LEU A 17 -21.62 -24.72 26.67
N ILE A 18 -22.21 -25.67 25.95
CA ILE A 18 -22.04 -25.81 24.50
C ILE A 18 -22.57 -24.55 23.80
N GLY A 19 -23.72 -24.03 24.19
CA GLY A 19 -24.26 -22.79 23.63
C GLY A 19 -23.32 -21.60 23.80
N LEU A 20 -22.74 -21.44 24.98
CA LEU A 20 -21.74 -20.37 25.24
C LEU A 20 -20.47 -20.53 24.40
N LEU A 21 -20.00 -21.77 24.22
CA LEU A 21 -18.84 -22.05 23.37
C LEU A 21 -19.10 -21.72 21.89
N ILE A 22 -20.29 -22.04 21.39
CA ILE A 22 -20.71 -21.73 20.02
C ILE A 22 -20.80 -20.22 19.83
N ILE A 23 -21.42 -19.49 20.75
CA ILE A 23 -21.53 -18.04 20.69
C ILE A 23 -20.13 -17.41 20.75
N GLY A 24 -19.28 -17.86 21.67
CA GLY A 24 -17.91 -17.37 21.79
C GLY A 24 -17.08 -17.58 20.51
N SER A 25 -17.18 -18.77 19.90
CA SER A 25 -16.48 -19.07 18.64
C SER A 25 -17.01 -18.23 17.47
N PHE A 26 -18.31 -18.00 17.42
CA PHE A 26 -18.93 -17.13 16.41
C PHE A 26 -18.47 -15.67 16.55
N LEU A 27 -18.47 -15.13 17.75
CA LEU A 27 -17.99 -13.76 18.02
C LEU A 27 -16.52 -13.61 17.69
N ALA A 28 -15.69 -14.60 18.01
CA ALA A 28 -14.29 -14.62 17.64
C ALA A 28 -14.10 -14.59 16.11
N LEU A 29 -14.85 -15.42 15.40
CA LEU A 29 -14.81 -15.46 13.93
C LEU A 29 -15.23 -14.11 13.33
N VAL A 30 -16.29 -13.50 13.81
CA VAL A 30 -16.72 -12.16 13.37
C VAL A 30 -15.64 -11.12 13.65
N TYR A 31 -15.03 -11.14 14.82
CA TYR A 31 -13.94 -10.23 15.17
C TYR A 31 -12.75 -10.36 14.21
N PHE A 32 -12.30 -11.59 13.94
CA PHE A 32 -11.17 -11.81 13.03
C PHE A 32 -11.49 -11.44 11.59
N THR A 33 -12.71 -11.67 11.11
CA THR A 33 -13.12 -11.27 9.76
C THR A 33 -13.18 -9.76 9.61
N ILE A 34 -13.72 -9.04 10.59
CA ILE A 34 -13.74 -7.57 10.59
C ILE A 34 -12.31 -7.01 10.59
N LYS A 35 -11.44 -7.56 11.43
CA LYS A 35 -10.04 -7.14 11.50
C LYS A 35 -9.29 -7.37 10.18
N ALA A 36 -9.54 -8.50 9.53
CA ALA A 36 -8.96 -8.81 8.21
C ALA A 36 -9.47 -7.85 7.13
N LEU A 37 -10.78 -7.54 7.13
CA LEU A 37 -11.40 -6.59 6.21
C LEU A 37 -10.83 -5.18 6.37
N ILE A 38 -10.71 -4.68 7.60
CA ILE A 38 -10.13 -3.35 7.88
C ILE A 38 -8.69 -3.29 7.37
N LYS A 39 -7.89 -4.33 7.62
CA LYS A 39 -6.51 -4.42 7.12
C LYS A 39 -6.46 -4.39 5.59
N TYR A 40 -7.37 -5.11 4.93
CA TYR A 40 -7.45 -5.17 3.47
C TYR A 40 -7.83 -3.81 2.86
N ILE A 41 -8.85 -3.14 3.40
CA ILE A 41 -9.31 -1.82 2.95
C ILE A 41 -8.19 -0.78 3.11
N LYS A 42 -7.56 -0.71 4.29
CA LYS A 42 -6.45 0.22 4.56
C LYS A 42 -5.26 -0.02 3.62
N SER A 43 -4.94 -1.28 3.33
CA SER A 43 -3.87 -1.63 2.37
C SER A 43 -4.22 -1.20 0.94
N SER A 44 -5.49 -1.28 0.55
CA SER A 44 -5.96 -0.85 -0.78
C SER A 44 -5.85 0.66 -0.97
N GLU A 45 -6.23 1.45 0.03
CA GLU A 45 -6.12 2.91 -0.01
C GLU A 45 -4.67 3.37 -0.13
N VAL A 46 -3.77 2.84 0.69
CA VAL A 46 -2.33 3.14 0.62
C VAL A 46 -1.74 2.79 -0.76
N ARG A 47 -2.18 1.71 -1.38
CA ARG A 47 -1.73 1.35 -2.74
C ARG A 47 -2.21 2.34 -3.79
N LYS A 48 -3.45 2.80 -3.69
CA LYS A 48 -4.01 3.82 -4.60
C LYS A 48 -3.25 5.13 -4.48
N GLU A 49 -3.03 5.61 -3.26
CA GLU A 49 -2.29 6.83 -2.96
C GLU A 49 -0.86 6.76 -3.53
N LYS A 50 -0.13 5.69 -3.28
CA LYS A 50 1.20 5.48 -3.88
C LYS A 50 1.18 5.49 -5.40
N THR A 51 0.14 4.95 -6.03
CA THR A 51 0.02 4.96 -7.49
C THR A 51 -0.22 6.37 -8.03
N ILE A 52 -0.99 7.19 -7.32
CA ILE A 52 -1.23 8.59 -7.68
C ILE A 52 0.08 9.38 -7.58
N ILE A 53 0.80 9.26 -6.47
CA ILE A 53 2.10 9.92 -6.26
C ILE A 53 3.10 9.53 -7.35
N ARG A 54 3.18 8.25 -7.71
CA ARG A 54 4.07 7.78 -8.78
C ARG A 54 3.76 8.41 -10.13
N LYS A 55 2.49 8.52 -10.47
CA LYS A 55 2.06 9.14 -11.73
C LYS A 55 2.40 10.62 -11.73
N SER A 56 2.11 11.33 -10.65
CA SER A 56 2.43 12.75 -10.52
C SER A 56 3.93 12.99 -10.60
N LEU A 57 4.76 12.23 -9.88
CA LEU A 57 6.22 12.32 -10.00
C LEU A 57 6.70 12.06 -11.43
N GLY A 58 6.14 11.04 -12.10
CA GLY A 58 6.50 10.72 -13.48
C GLY A 58 6.19 11.86 -14.45
N GLU A 59 5.06 12.51 -14.30
CA GLU A 59 4.66 13.67 -15.10
C GLU A 59 5.58 14.87 -14.86
N VAL A 60 5.98 15.13 -13.61
CA VAL A 60 6.93 16.17 -13.24
C VAL A 60 8.29 15.89 -13.88
N LEU A 61 8.82 14.67 -13.76
CA LEU A 61 10.10 14.29 -14.37
C LEU A 61 10.09 14.46 -15.88
N LYS A 62 9.04 14.00 -16.54
CA LYS A 62 8.85 14.15 -17.98
C LYS A 62 8.79 15.63 -18.39
N SER A 63 8.03 16.45 -17.66
CA SER A 63 7.90 17.87 -17.92
C SER A 63 9.26 18.60 -17.85
N HIS A 64 10.05 18.34 -16.81
CA HIS A 64 11.39 18.96 -16.67
C HIS A 64 12.35 18.48 -17.77
N ARG A 65 12.31 17.19 -18.11
CA ARG A 65 13.11 16.67 -19.24
C ARG A 65 12.77 17.38 -20.54
N GLU A 66 11.48 17.49 -20.86
CA GLU A 66 11.02 18.12 -22.11
C GLU A 66 11.32 19.64 -22.14
N LYS A 67 11.10 20.34 -21.03
CA LYS A 67 11.46 21.76 -20.88
C LYS A 67 12.95 22.02 -21.14
N ASN A 68 13.81 21.09 -20.77
CA ASN A 68 15.26 21.15 -20.99
C ASN A 68 15.67 20.56 -22.35
N HIS A 69 14.72 20.20 -23.22
CA HIS A 69 14.98 19.62 -24.54
C HIS A 69 15.82 18.34 -24.51
N MET A 70 15.68 17.54 -23.45
CA MET A 70 16.42 16.29 -23.26
C MET A 70 15.60 15.09 -23.75
N THR A 71 16.29 14.08 -24.30
CA THR A 71 15.70 12.78 -24.58
C THR A 71 15.79 11.84 -23.36
N GLN A 72 14.95 10.81 -23.31
CA GLN A 72 15.07 9.76 -22.27
C GLN A 72 16.45 9.08 -22.31
N GLU A 73 17.02 8.90 -23.50
CA GLU A 73 18.38 8.37 -23.69
C GLU A 73 19.42 9.26 -23.04
N PHE A 74 19.40 10.55 -23.33
CA PHE A 74 20.32 11.52 -22.75
C PHE A 74 20.24 11.52 -21.21
N VAL A 75 19.03 11.53 -20.64
CA VAL A 75 18.85 11.50 -19.18
C VAL A 75 19.42 10.19 -18.61
N SER A 76 19.16 9.06 -19.24
CA SER A 76 19.66 7.76 -18.78
C SER A 76 21.18 7.67 -18.76
N GLU A 77 21.84 8.16 -19.79
CA GLU A 77 23.30 8.24 -19.86
C GLU A 77 23.88 9.21 -18.82
N ALA A 78 23.25 10.37 -18.66
CA ALA A 78 23.71 11.40 -17.72
C ALA A 78 23.69 10.96 -16.26
N ILE A 79 22.73 10.13 -15.87
CA ILE A 79 22.61 9.65 -14.49
C ILE A 79 23.02 8.17 -14.31
N GLY A 80 23.46 7.50 -15.35
CA GLY A 80 24.00 6.14 -15.28
C GLY A 80 22.96 5.04 -15.07
N VAL A 81 21.79 5.14 -15.72
CA VAL A 81 20.72 4.13 -15.67
C VAL A 81 20.31 3.71 -17.08
N SER A 82 19.44 2.70 -17.20
CA SER A 82 18.90 2.31 -18.49
C SER A 82 17.79 3.27 -18.95
N ARG A 83 17.64 3.45 -20.25
CA ARG A 83 16.52 4.21 -20.83
C ARG A 83 15.15 3.66 -20.38
N GLN A 84 15.03 2.34 -20.24
CA GLN A 84 13.80 1.70 -19.75
C GLN A 84 13.48 2.12 -18.31
N ALA A 85 14.48 2.34 -17.47
CA ALA A 85 14.25 2.83 -16.11
C ALA A 85 13.64 4.23 -16.14
N VAL A 86 14.20 5.16 -16.92
CA VAL A 86 13.67 6.53 -17.10
C VAL A 86 12.23 6.47 -17.65
N SER A 87 11.97 5.65 -18.66
CA SER A 87 10.62 5.46 -19.21
C SER A 87 9.63 4.93 -18.18
N LYS A 88 10.02 3.97 -17.33
CA LYS A 88 9.15 3.44 -16.26
C LYS A 88 8.83 4.50 -15.21
N TRP A 89 9.77 5.36 -14.86
CA TRP A 89 9.55 6.46 -13.91
C TRP A 89 8.57 7.48 -14.47
N GLU A 90 8.79 7.94 -15.70
CA GLU A 90 7.90 8.90 -16.37
C GLU A 90 6.47 8.39 -16.57
N ASN A 91 6.29 7.07 -16.72
CA ASN A 91 4.99 6.44 -16.86
C ASN A 91 4.36 6.00 -15.51
N GLY A 92 5.01 6.27 -14.37
CA GLY A 92 4.51 5.91 -13.05
C GLY A 92 4.47 4.41 -12.78
N VAL A 93 5.26 3.62 -13.51
CA VAL A 93 5.36 2.16 -13.33
C VAL A 93 6.26 1.82 -12.15
N SER A 94 7.32 2.58 -11.94
CA SER A 94 8.25 2.46 -10.82
C SER A 94 8.76 3.83 -10.39
N ASP A 95 9.38 3.89 -9.21
CA ASP A 95 9.97 5.10 -8.67
C ASP A 95 11.49 5.09 -8.87
N PRO A 96 12.14 6.25 -9.10
CA PRO A 96 13.58 6.35 -8.99
C PRO A 96 14.01 6.12 -7.53
N SER A 97 15.20 5.56 -7.33
CA SER A 97 15.83 5.55 -6.00
C SER A 97 16.13 6.98 -5.53
N THR A 98 16.33 7.17 -4.24
CA THR A 98 16.68 8.48 -3.69
C THR A 98 17.92 9.07 -4.36
N SER A 99 18.95 8.26 -4.63
CA SER A 99 20.16 8.70 -5.32
C SER A 99 19.88 9.15 -6.76
N ASN A 100 19.02 8.42 -7.48
CA ASN A 100 18.63 8.79 -8.83
C ASN A 100 17.76 10.05 -8.85
N LEU A 101 16.89 10.24 -7.85
CA LEU A 101 16.09 11.45 -7.72
C LEU A 101 16.97 12.69 -7.50
N ILE A 102 17.99 12.59 -6.65
CA ILE A 102 18.97 13.65 -6.45
C ILE A 102 19.76 13.94 -7.74
N ALA A 103 20.15 12.90 -8.48
CA ALA A 103 20.84 13.05 -9.74
C ALA A 103 19.97 13.73 -10.82
N LEU A 104 18.69 13.36 -10.89
CA LEU A 104 17.71 14.00 -11.79
C LEU A 104 17.50 15.47 -11.44
N ALA A 105 17.33 15.81 -10.16
CA ALA A 105 17.18 17.19 -9.72
C ALA A 105 18.40 18.04 -10.12
N LYS A 106 19.61 17.52 -9.90
CA LYS A 106 20.85 18.19 -10.34
C LYS A 106 20.91 18.37 -11.86
N LEU A 107 20.52 17.36 -12.62
CA LEU A 107 20.49 17.42 -14.08
C LEU A 107 19.50 18.49 -14.57
N PHE A 108 18.38 18.67 -13.89
CA PHE A 108 17.38 19.72 -14.17
C PHE A 108 17.74 21.08 -13.54
N ASN A 109 18.89 21.20 -12.89
CA ASN A 109 19.39 22.41 -12.24
C ASN A 109 18.47 22.94 -11.14
N MET A 110 17.97 22.04 -10.30
CA MET A 110 17.09 22.34 -9.16
C MET A 110 17.45 21.48 -7.95
N SER A 111 16.91 21.83 -6.78
CA SER A 111 17.06 20.98 -5.59
C SER A 111 16.09 19.80 -5.61
N PRO A 112 16.39 18.68 -4.93
CA PRO A 112 15.43 17.58 -4.78
C PRO A 112 14.14 18.01 -4.09
N GLU A 113 14.21 18.95 -3.15
CA GLU A 113 13.05 19.51 -2.44
C GLU A 113 12.13 20.25 -3.40
N GLU A 114 12.69 21.10 -4.28
CA GLU A 114 11.91 21.82 -5.31
C GLU A 114 11.24 20.84 -6.26
N LEU A 115 11.94 19.80 -6.71
CA LEU A 115 11.39 18.78 -7.58
C LEU A 115 10.20 18.03 -6.92
N LEU A 116 10.32 17.70 -5.63
CA LEU A 116 9.27 17.01 -4.89
C LEU A 116 8.09 17.90 -4.52
N GLN A 117 8.27 19.20 -4.37
CA GLN A 117 7.16 20.13 -4.13
C GLN A 117 6.21 20.26 -5.32
N GLU A 118 6.64 19.92 -6.52
CA GLU A 118 5.78 19.89 -7.70
C GLU A 118 4.93 18.61 -7.82
N VAL A 119 5.17 17.62 -6.95
CA VAL A 119 4.43 16.35 -6.92
C VAL A 119 3.19 16.52 -6.05
N GLU A 120 2.02 16.56 -6.67
CA GLU A 120 0.70 16.66 -6.02
C GLU A 120 0.02 15.28 -5.80
#